data_7ca5351623d7c6141ca1a60ff2647dae
#
_entry.id   7ca5351623d7c6141ca1a60ff2647dae
#
_cell.length_a   1.000
_cell.length_b   1.000
_cell.length_c   1.000
_cell.angle_alpha   90.00
_cell.angle_beta   90.00
_cell.angle_gamma   90.00
#
_symmetry.space_group_name_H-M   'P 1'
#
loop_
_entity.id
_entity.type
_entity.pdbx_description
1 polymer ?
#
loop_
_entity_poly.entity_id
_entity_poly.type
_entity_poly.pdbx_seq_one_letter_code
_entity_poly.pdbx_strand_id
1 'polypeptide(L)'
;MIMERKVTFLFSTGRCGSTLAQRLINSSPETIIWGEHDGFLRPISDSYFRLLNSKNIDKISYQNPGKFSPINIIKQREKICQSRISWMNNFTKKQLRDNFKNFVESCFCDELPESISCWGFKEIRYGFNSNDSSIDMLIDFFPKSRNLIIVRNPLDTIVSMVTAWSPHLVDECRNSNETDQLKNLVRKRAIKWSNQNKNILAYTQKYPDNFMVVKYEEFEQEFEKPVFDFIGLDCPENIREVLENGVWQTKNGKRSSFVRNFTQSMHDDEVWANVKLVASNLGYSIDF
;
A
#
# COMPACT_ATOMS: atom_id res chain seq x y z
N MET A 1 -16.64 -25.98 -6.47
CA MET A 1 -16.85 -24.73 -5.69
C MET A 1 -15.50 -24.06 -5.66
N ILE A 2 -15.30 -22.98 -6.39
CA ILE A 2 -14.03 -22.24 -6.37
C ILE A 2 -13.93 -21.64 -4.97
N MET A 3 -12.95 -22.09 -4.20
CA MET A 3 -12.70 -21.58 -2.85
C MET A 3 -12.30 -20.11 -2.97
N GLU A 4 -13.02 -19.21 -2.28
CA GLU A 4 -12.68 -17.78 -2.27
C GLU A 4 -11.30 -17.62 -1.64
N ARG A 5 -10.32 -17.15 -2.42
CA ARG A 5 -8.96 -16.95 -1.94
C ARG A 5 -8.89 -15.82 -0.91
N LYS A 6 -8.09 -16.00 0.11
CA LYS A 6 -7.76 -14.93 1.07
C LYS A 6 -6.97 -13.82 0.38
N VAL A 7 -7.12 -12.59 0.87
CA VAL A 7 -6.43 -11.41 0.30
C VAL A 7 -5.65 -10.71 1.39
N THR A 8 -4.38 -10.45 1.13
CA THR A 8 -3.47 -9.79 2.07
C THR A 8 -2.61 -8.76 1.35
N PHE A 9 -2.72 -7.49 1.75
CA PHE A 9 -1.87 -6.43 1.23
C PHE A 9 -0.86 -5.97 2.28
N LEU A 10 0.35 -5.63 1.81
CA LEU A 10 1.41 -5.07 2.64
C LEU A 10 1.62 -3.61 2.25
N PHE A 11 1.37 -2.72 3.19
CA PHE A 11 1.58 -1.29 3.02
C PHE A 11 2.72 -0.81 3.91
N SER A 12 3.50 0.12 3.39
CA SER A 12 4.63 0.65 4.16
C SER A 12 5.19 1.91 3.52
N THR A 13 6.00 2.65 4.27
CA THR A 13 6.98 3.53 3.63
C THR A 13 8.14 2.69 3.07
N GLY A 14 8.85 3.20 2.08
CA GLY A 14 10.06 2.50 1.61
C GLY A 14 11.11 2.33 2.72
N ARG A 15 11.92 1.28 2.63
CA ARG A 15 13.07 1.00 3.52
C ARG A 15 12.72 0.61 4.96
N CYS A 16 11.52 0.19 5.24
CA CYS A 16 11.07 -0.27 6.56
C CYS A 16 10.98 -1.80 6.71
N GLY A 17 11.59 -2.58 5.81
CA GLY A 17 11.63 -4.04 5.92
C GLY A 17 10.46 -4.77 5.24
N SER A 18 9.61 -4.06 4.49
CA SER A 18 8.44 -4.68 3.82
C SER A 18 8.80 -5.79 2.83
N THR A 19 10.01 -5.77 2.24
CA THR A 19 10.49 -6.88 1.40
C THR A 19 10.81 -8.12 2.23
N LEU A 20 11.29 -7.94 3.46
CA LEU A 20 11.50 -9.06 4.38
C LEU A 20 10.16 -9.67 4.79
N ALA A 21 9.19 -8.81 5.20
CA ALA A 21 7.83 -9.27 5.50
C ALA A 21 7.19 -10.04 4.33
N GLN A 22 7.31 -9.52 3.11
CA GLN A 22 6.85 -10.20 1.90
C GLN A 22 7.47 -11.60 1.75
N ARG A 23 8.78 -11.72 1.94
CA ARG A 23 9.49 -13.01 1.83
C ARG A 23 9.07 -13.98 2.92
N LEU A 24 8.89 -13.49 4.16
CA LEU A 24 8.40 -14.32 5.26
C LEU A 24 7.00 -14.90 4.97
N ILE A 25 6.08 -14.09 4.47
CA ILE A 25 4.75 -14.57 4.13
C ILE A 25 4.80 -15.54 2.95
N ASN A 26 5.62 -15.25 1.93
CA ASN A 26 5.82 -16.12 0.77
C ASN A 26 6.60 -17.41 1.08
N SER A 27 7.08 -17.64 2.32
CA SER A 27 7.62 -18.92 2.72
C SER A 27 6.52 -19.99 2.89
N SER A 28 5.27 -19.57 3.09
CA SER A 28 4.12 -20.48 3.02
C SER A 28 3.84 -20.86 1.57
N PRO A 29 3.79 -22.19 1.23
CA PRO A 29 3.62 -22.66 -0.14
C PRO A 29 2.25 -22.35 -0.75
N GLU A 30 1.27 -21.96 0.08
CA GLU A 30 -0.08 -21.61 -0.34
C GLU A 30 -0.28 -20.08 -0.51
N THR A 31 0.81 -19.30 -0.44
CA THR A 31 0.72 -17.84 -0.44
C THR A 31 1.54 -17.24 -1.58
N ILE A 32 0.98 -16.22 -2.20
CA ILE A 32 1.69 -15.37 -3.14
C ILE A 32 1.44 -13.89 -2.87
N ILE A 33 2.45 -13.20 -2.39
CA ILE A 33 2.45 -11.74 -2.25
C ILE A 33 3.38 -11.16 -3.31
N TRP A 34 2.80 -10.49 -4.29
CA TRP A 34 3.54 -9.85 -5.37
C TRP A 34 4.35 -8.64 -4.89
N GLY A 35 5.34 -8.25 -5.68
CA GLY A 35 6.14 -7.05 -5.42
C GLY A 35 5.41 -5.74 -5.69
N GLU A 36 6.19 -4.67 -5.68
CA GLU A 36 5.72 -3.32 -6.01
C GLU A 36 5.34 -3.22 -7.49
N HIS A 37 4.27 -2.50 -7.74
CA HIS A 37 3.71 -2.30 -9.08
C HIS A 37 3.60 -0.81 -9.45
N ASP A 38 4.50 0.00 -8.91
CA ASP A 38 4.64 1.45 -9.16
C ASP A 38 3.40 2.29 -8.80
N GLY A 39 2.54 1.78 -7.93
CA GLY A 39 1.35 2.48 -7.44
C GLY A 39 0.29 2.72 -8.52
N PHE A 40 0.22 1.86 -9.56
CA PHE A 40 -0.67 2.04 -10.73
C PHE A 40 -2.17 2.05 -10.38
N LEU A 41 -2.55 1.57 -9.20
CA LEU A 41 -3.95 1.61 -8.76
C LEU A 41 -4.43 3.02 -8.34
N ARG A 42 -3.53 4.01 -8.14
CA ARG A 42 -3.95 5.38 -7.81
C ARG A 42 -4.87 6.01 -8.84
N PRO A 43 -4.46 6.15 -10.12
CA PRO A 43 -5.35 6.71 -11.13
C PRO A 43 -6.64 5.89 -11.31
N ILE A 44 -6.57 4.58 -11.04
CA ILE A 44 -7.73 3.70 -11.09
C ILE A 44 -8.68 4.01 -9.93
N SER A 45 -8.17 4.17 -8.71
CA SER A 45 -8.99 4.52 -7.54
C SER A 45 -9.65 5.89 -7.68
N ASP A 46 -8.93 6.87 -8.23
CA ASP A 46 -9.49 8.19 -8.52
C ASP A 46 -10.65 8.11 -9.52
N SER A 47 -10.48 7.33 -10.59
CA SER A 47 -11.52 7.09 -11.59
C SER A 47 -12.70 6.34 -10.98
N TYR A 48 -12.44 5.29 -10.20
CA TYR A 48 -13.45 4.49 -9.52
C TYR A 48 -14.33 5.33 -8.62
N PHE A 49 -13.77 6.10 -7.68
CA PHE A 49 -14.56 6.91 -6.76
C PHE A 49 -15.27 8.08 -7.46
N ARG A 50 -14.69 8.64 -8.51
CA ARG A 50 -15.36 9.63 -9.34
C ARG A 50 -16.63 9.06 -9.98
N LEU A 51 -16.59 7.83 -10.47
CA LEU A 51 -17.73 7.14 -11.06
C LEU A 51 -18.77 6.77 -9.99
N LEU A 52 -18.35 6.23 -8.84
CA LEU A 52 -19.26 5.91 -7.74
C LEU A 52 -19.98 7.15 -7.19
N ASN A 53 -19.30 8.28 -7.13
CA ASN A 53 -19.88 9.54 -6.65
C ASN A 53 -20.77 10.24 -7.69
N SER A 54 -20.81 9.73 -8.93
CA SER A 54 -21.69 10.28 -9.96
C SER A 54 -23.17 10.11 -9.58
N LYS A 55 -23.92 11.20 -9.57
CA LYS A 55 -25.36 11.19 -9.28
C LYS A 55 -26.20 10.64 -10.44
N ASN A 56 -25.61 10.54 -11.63
CA ASN A 56 -26.33 10.27 -12.87
C ASN A 56 -26.23 8.83 -13.37
N ILE A 57 -25.14 8.10 -13.03
CA ILE A 57 -24.88 6.77 -13.60
C ILE A 57 -26.09 5.84 -13.44
N ASP A 58 -26.56 5.61 -12.22
CA ASP A 58 -27.71 4.72 -12.01
C ASP A 58 -29.02 5.33 -12.50
N LYS A 59 -29.15 6.66 -12.45
CA LYS A 59 -30.37 7.38 -12.89
C LYS A 59 -30.65 7.22 -14.39
N ILE A 60 -29.57 7.18 -15.19
CA ILE A 60 -29.70 7.08 -16.65
C ILE A 60 -29.35 5.68 -17.19
N SER A 61 -29.08 4.70 -16.31
CA SER A 61 -28.83 3.32 -16.72
C SER A 61 -30.11 2.65 -17.18
N TYR A 62 -30.10 2.06 -18.38
CA TYR A 62 -31.20 1.26 -18.87
C TYR A 62 -31.38 -0.07 -18.11
N GLN A 63 -30.35 -0.51 -17.38
CA GLN A 63 -30.40 -1.70 -16.53
C GLN A 63 -31.06 -1.45 -15.18
N ASN A 64 -31.49 -0.23 -14.89
CA ASN A 64 -32.20 0.08 -13.67
C ASN A 64 -33.61 -0.58 -13.72
N PRO A 65 -33.86 -1.63 -12.88
CA PRO A 65 -35.14 -2.32 -12.89
C PRO A 65 -36.26 -1.35 -12.51
N GLY A 66 -37.20 -1.14 -13.39
CA GLY A 66 -38.36 -0.30 -13.20
C GLY A 66 -38.48 0.91 -14.14
N LYS A 67 -37.42 1.28 -14.86
CA LYS A 67 -37.49 2.40 -15.83
C LYS A 67 -37.36 1.99 -17.28
N PHE A 68 -36.52 1.03 -17.63
CA PHE A 68 -36.27 0.66 -19.02
C PHE A 68 -35.98 -0.83 -19.17
N SER A 69 -36.69 -1.50 -20.06
CA SER A 69 -36.36 -2.84 -20.51
C SER A 69 -35.44 -2.75 -21.75
N PRO A 70 -34.34 -3.52 -21.84
CA PRO A 70 -33.53 -3.59 -23.05
C PRO A 70 -34.32 -3.89 -24.31
N ILE A 71 -35.32 -4.79 -24.21
CA ILE A 71 -36.21 -5.14 -25.31
C ILE A 71 -37.07 -3.95 -25.74
N ASN A 72 -37.57 -3.15 -24.79
CA ASN A 72 -38.37 -1.97 -25.11
C ASN A 72 -37.52 -0.86 -25.76
N ILE A 73 -36.27 -0.71 -25.37
CA ILE A 73 -35.34 0.25 -26.00
C ILE A 73 -35.05 -0.15 -27.44
N ILE A 74 -34.76 -1.42 -27.67
CA ILE A 74 -34.50 -1.94 -29.03
C ILE A 74 -35.73 -1.82 -29.90
N LYS A 75 -36.92 -2.17 -29.37
CA LYS A 75 -38.19 -2.06 -30.11
C LYS A 75 -38.63 -0.62 -30.32
N GLN A 76 -38.27 0.30 -29.44
CA GLN A 76 -38.62 1.71 -29.55
C GLN A 76 -37.57 2.50 -30.34
N ARG A 77 -36.43 1.90 -30.66
CA ARG A 77 -35.33 2.53 -31.42
C ARG A 77 -35.78 3.13 -32.74
N GLU A 78 -36.78 2.51 -33.37
CA GLU A 78 -37.34 2.99 -34.65
C GLU A 78 -38.40 4.08 -34.46
N LYS A 79 -39.07 4.13 -33.28
CA LYS A 79 -40.17 5.05 -33.01
C LYS A 79 -39.79 6.28 -32.21
N ILE A 80 -38.76 6.19 -31.40
CA ILE A 80 -38.28 7.32 -30.62
C ILE A 80 -37.21 7.97 -31.45
N CYS A 81 -37.50 9.14 -31.96
CA CYS A 81 -36.49 10.05 -32.42
C CYS A 81 -35.42 10.14 -31.35
N GLN A 82 -34.50 9.31 -31.38
CA GLN A 82 -33.27 8.94 -30.73
C GLN A 82 -32.77 9.82 -29.57
N SER A 83 -33.46 10.90 -29.21
CA SER A 83 -33.05 11.88 -28.22
C SER A 83 -32.88 11.31 -26.80
N ARG A 84 -33.67 10.27 -26.44
CA ARG A 84 -33.57 9.64 -25.12
C ARG A 84 -32.46 8.60 -25.02
N ILE A 85 -32.09 7.93 -26.12
CA ILE A 85 -31.01 6.92 -26.14
C ILE A 85 -29.66 7.59 -25.94
N SER A 86 -29.46 8.80 -26.45
CA SER A 86 -28.25 9.56 -26.29
C SER A 86 -27.92 9.96 -24.83
N TRP A 87 -28.89 9.92 -23.93
CA TRP A 87 -28.75 10.23 -22.50
C TRP A 87 -28.66 8.99 -21.61
N MET A 88 -28.69 7.81 -22.18
CA MET A 88 -28.67 6.55 -21.43
C MET A 88 -27.31 5.88 -21.51
N ASN A 89 -26.88 5.27 -20.42
CA ASN A 89 -25.73 4.39 -20.37
C ASN A 89 -26.15 2.92 -20.24
N ASN A 90 -25.21 2.01 -20.49
CA ASN A 90 -25.40 0.55 -20.46
C ASN A 90 -24.98 -0.10 -19.13
N PHE A 91 -24.63 0.65 -18.11
CA PHE A 91 -24.07 0.09 -16.89
C PHE A 91 -24.62 0.77 -15.63
N THR A 92 -24.55 0.05 -14.52
CA THR A 92 -24.83 0.53 -13.17
C THR A 92 -23.54 0.74 -12.38
N LYS A 93 -23.62 1.45 -11.24
CA LYS A 93 -22.49 1.55 -10.31
C LYS A 93 -22.03 0.18 -9.81
N LYS A 94 -22.98 -0.74 -9.57
CA LYS A 94 -22.64 -2.11 -9.16
C LYS A 94 -21.79 -2.81 -10.22
N GLN A 95 -22.20 -2.76 -11.48
CA GLN A 95 -21.42 -3.37 -12.57
C GLN A 95 -20.03 -2.72 -12.73
N LEU A 96 -19.94 -1.39 -12.58
CA LEU A 96 -18.65 -0.70 -12.59
C LEU A 96 -17.74 -1.22 -11.46
N ARG A 97 -18.27 -1.29 -10.23
CA ARG A 97 -17.55 -1.85 -9.09
C ARG A 97 -17.04 -3.26 -9.37
N ASP A 98 -17.91 -4.13 -9.85
CA ASP A 98 -17.55 -5.52 -10.15
C ASP A 98 -16.48 -5.60 -11.26
N ASN A 99 -16.57 -4.77 -12.30
CA ASN A 99 -15.59 -4.70 -13.39
C ASN A 99 -14.24 -4.18 -12.91
N PHE A 100 -14.20 -3.15 -12.06
CA PHE A 100 -12.93 -2.65 -11.48
C PHE A 100 -12.31 -3.69 -10.55
N LYS A 101 -13.11 -4.38 -9.73
CA LYS A 101 -12.64 -5.50 -8.90
C LYS A 101 -12.05 -6.60 -9.76
N ASN A 102 -12.76 -7.07 -10.79
CA ASN A 102 -12.29 -8.10 -11.70
C ASN A 102 -11.00 -7.69 -12.41
N PHE A 103 -10.86 -6.41 -12.78
CA PHE A 103 -9.63 -5.89 -13.35
C PHE A 103 -8.45 -6.04 -12.37
N VAL A 104 -8.63 -5.69 -11.10
CA VAL A 104 -7.58 -5.84 -10.09
C VAL A 104 -7.26 -7.33 -9.87
N GLU A 105 -8.28 -8.19 -9.77
CA GLU A 105 -8.09 -9.63 -9.64
C GLU A 105 -7.33 -10.22 -10.83
N SER A 106 -7.68 -9.84 -12.06
CA SER A 106 -6.98 -10.34 -13.25
C SER A 106 -5.50 -9.92 -13.30
N CYS A 107 -5.16 -8.73 -12.79
CA CYS A 107 -3.76 -8.30 -12.72
C CYS A 107 -2.89 -9.15 -11.79
N PHE A 108 -3.48 -9.77 -10.77
CA PHE A 108 -2.72 -10.42 -9.70
C PHE A 108 -3.05 -11.91 -9.51
N CYS A 109 -4.18 -12.40 -10.02
CA CYS A 109 -4.69 -13.74 -9.75
C CYS A 109 -4.80 -14.65 -10.97
N ASP A 110 -4.77 -14.08 -12.19
CA ASP A 110 -4.86 -14.90 -13.40
C ASP A 110 -3.71 -15.91 -13.42
N GLU A 111 -4.05 -17.16 -13.78
CA GLU A 111 -3.11 -18.28 -13.86
C GLU A 111 -2.49 -18.73 -12.52
N LEU A 112 -2.97 -18.23 -11.36
CA LEU A 112 -2.50 -18.76 -10.08
C LEU A 112 -2.95 -20.21 -9.91
N PRO A 113 -2.03 -21.11 -9.48
CA PRO A 113 -2.37 -22.50 -9.16
C PRO A 113 -3.48 -22.62 -8.12
N GLU A 114 -4.27 -23.69 -8.16
CA GLU A 114 -5.33 -23.95 -7.16
C GLU A 114 -4.77 -24.12 -5.74
N SER A 115 -3.51 -24.51 -5.60
CA SER A 115 -2.82 -24.61 -4.31
C SER A 115 -2.62 -23.26 -3.62
N ILE A 116 -2.73 -22.14 -4.34
CA ILE A 116 -2.62 -20.79 -3.74
C ILE A 116 -3.96 -20.42 -3.11
N SER A 117 -4.00 -20.42 -1.79
CA SER A 117 -5.16 -20.05 -0.99
C SER A 117 -5.17 -18.58 -0.57
N CYS A 118 -4.00 -17.90 -0.60
CA CYS A 118 -3.85 -16.51 -0.26
C CYS A 118 -3.01 -15.76 -1.30
N TRP A 119 -3.48 -14.59 -1.72
CA TRP A 119 -2.75 -13.72 -2.62
C TRP A 119 -2.78 -12.26 -2.17
N GLY A 120 -1.89 -11.47 -2.73
CA GLY A 120 -1.86 -10.04 -2.51
C GLY A 120 -0.63 -9.39 -3.12
N PHE A 121 -0.30 -8.21 -2.64
CA PHE A 121 0.90 -7.50 -3.08
C PHE A 121 1.45 -6.59 -1.97
N LYS A 122 2.69 -6.18 -2.16
CA LYS A 122 3.37 -5.17 -1.34
C LYS A 122 3.51 -3.88 -2.14
N GLU A 123 3.06 -2.74 -1.55
CA GLU A 123 3.23 -1.44 -2.17
C GLU A 123 3.65 -0.36 -1.15
N ILE A 124 4.65 0.44 -1.52
CA ILE A 124 5.25 1.49 -0.67
C ILE A 124 4.81 2.91 -1.06
N ARG A 125 3.91 3.02 -2.03
CA ARG A 125 3.50 4.31 -2.58
C ARG A 125 2.09 4.72 -2.17
N TYR A 126 1.28 3.82 -1.63
CA TYR A 126 -0.07 4.15 -1.16
C TYR A 126 -0.05 4.89 0.17
N GLY A 127 -1.07 5.71 0.42
CA GLY A 127 -1.15 6.57 1.60
C GLY A 127 -0.17 7.76 1.57
N PHE A 128 0.45 8.06 0.44
CA PHE A 128 1.45 9.12 0.34
C PHE A 128 0.89 10.51 0.62
N ASN A 129 -0.33 10.77 0.19
CA ASN A 129 -1.07 11.98 0.46
C ASN A 129 -2.49 11.64 0.96
N SER A 130 -3.14 12.60 1.60
CA SER A 130 -4.48 12.43 2.18
C SER A 130 -5.58 12.15 1.14
N ASN A 131 -5.32 12.41 -0.13
CA ASN A 131 -6.26 12.20 -1.22
C ASN A 131 -6.06 10.87 -1.94
N ASP A 132 -5.12 10.03 -1.48
CA ASP A 132 -4.89 8.70 -2.05
C ASP A 132 -5.96 7.73 -1.56
N SER A 133 -6.88 7.40 -2.43
CA SER A 133 -8.00 6.50 -2.17
C SER A 133 -7.75 5.03 -2.55
N SER A 134 -6.50 4.68 -2.89
CA SER A 134 -6.16 3.31 -3.34
C SER A 134 -6.48 2.25 -2.29
N ILE A 135 -6.17 2.52 -1.03
CA ILE A 135 -6.46 1.60 0.08
C ILE A 135 -7.97 1.48 0.31
N ASP A 136 -8.71 2.60 0.27
CA ASP A 136 -10.17 2.57 0.39
C ASP A 136 -10.83 1.73 -0.73
N MET A 137 -10.36 1.86 -1.96
CA MET A 137 -10.81 1.04 -3.08
C MET A 137 -10.53 -0.44 -2.86
N LEU A 138 -9.35 -0.79 -2.38
CA LEU A 138 -8.99 -2.18 -2.10
C LEU A 138 -9.85 -2.77 -0.98
N ILE A 139 -10.14 -2.02 0.07
CA ILE A 139 -11.05 -2.47 1.14
C ILE A 139 -12.48 -2.61 0.63
N ASP A 140 -12.94 -1.71 -0.25
CA ASP A 140 -14.26 -1.85 -0.86
C ASP A 140 -14.36 -3.11 -1.74
N PHE A 141 -13.33 -3.45 -2.50
CA PHE A 141 -13.30 -4.66 -3.31
C PHE A 141 -13.12 -5.94 -2.48
N PHE A 142 -12.31 -5.87 -1.45
CA PHE A 142 -11.91 -7.01 -0.61
C PHE A 142 -12.15 -6.72 0.88
N PRO A 143 -13.41 -6.63 1.32
CA PRO A 143 -13.75 -6.20 2.68
C PRO A 143 -13.29 -7.17 3.77
N LYS A 144 -12.94 -8.41 3.39
CA LYS A 144 -12.38 -9.43 4.30
C LYS A 144 -10.85 -9.50 4.23
N SER A 145 -10.19 -8.61 3.48
CA SER A 145 -8.72 -8.63 3.40
C SER A 145 -8.08 -8.39 4.77
N ARG A 146 -6.94 -9.05 5.00
CA ARG A 146 -6.10 -8.87 6.19
C ARG A 146 -4.81 -8.18 5.77
N ASN A 147 -4.60 -6.96 6.20
CA ASN A 147 -3.57 -6.09 5.65
C ASN A 147 -2.52 -5.78 6.72
N LEU A 148 -1.26 -5.79 6.31
CA LEU A 148 -0.14 -5.48 7.20
C LEU A 148 0.41 -4.09 6.90
N ILE A 149 0.63 -3.32 7.94
CA ILE A 149 1.34 -2.04 7.88
C ILE A 149 2.72 -2.27 8.50
N ILE A 150 3.75 -2.26 7.64
CA ILE A 150 5.12 -2.46 8.11
C ILE A 150 5.74 -1.10 8.40
N VAL A 151 6.16 -0.92 9.64
CA VAL A 151 6.80 0.31 10.14
C VAL A 151 8.20 0.03 10.67
N ARG A 152 9.03 1.05 10.75
CA ARG A 152 10.38 0.98 11.30
C ARG A 152 10.73 2.29 11.95
N ASN A 153 11.68 2.27 12.90
CA ASN A 153 12.24 3.47 13.50
C ASN A 153 12.45 4.56 12.44
N PRO A 154 11.92 5.78 12.64
CA PRO A 154 11.97 6.85 11.65
C PRO A 154 13.38 7.25 11.26
N LEU A 155 14.29 7.38 12.22
CA LEU A 155 15.67 7.76 11.95
C LEU A 155 16.35 6.72 11.05
N ASP A 156 16.23 5.43 11.36
CA ASP A 156 16.78 4.34 10.57
C ASP A 156 16.18 4.29 9.16
N THR A 157 14.88 4.52 9.06
CA THR A 157 14.19 4.54 7.77
C THR A 157 14.67 5.70 6.90
N ILE A 158 14.72 6.92 7.47
CA ILE A 158 15.16 8.13 6.75
C ILE A 158 16.62 7.99 6.30
N VAL A 159 17.51 7.55 7.19
CA VAL A 159 18.93 7.27 6.86
C VAL A 159 19.02 6.25 5.73
N SER A 160 18.27 5.16 5.81
CA SER A 160 18.25 4.14 4.76
C SER A 160 17.69 4.64 3.43
N MET A 161 16.64 5.50 3.45
CA MET A 161 16.11 6.13 2.24
C MET A 161 17.13 7.04 1.55
N VAL A 162 17.80 7.90 2.32
CA VAL A 162 18.79 8.83 1.80
C VAL A 162 19.97 8.06 1.22
N THR A 163 20.51 7.10 1.97
CA THR A 163 21.68 6.32 1.57
C THR A 163 21.42 5.45 0.33
N ALA A 164 20.25 4.79 0.26
CA ALA A 164 19.96 3.85 -0.81
C ALA A 164 19.47 4.54 -2.10
N TRP A 165 18.73 5.63 -1.99
CA TRP A 165 18.10 6.26 -3.16
C TRP A 165 18.85 7.48 -3.69
N SER A 166 19.85 7.97 -2.97
CA SER A 166 20.66 9.13 -3.37
C SER A 166 22.15 8.96 -3.02
N PRO A 167 22.77 7.81 -3.35
CA PRO A 167 24.13 7.50 -2.95
C PRO A 167 25.15 8.50 -3.51
N HIS A 168 24.97 8.99 -4.74
CA HIS A 168 25.87 9.97 -5.34
C HIS A 168 25.88 11.29 -4.58
N LEU A 169 24.70 11.83 -4.24
CA LEU A 169 24.61 13.05 -3.44
C LEU A 169 25.27 12.89 -2.06
N VAL A 170 25.10 11.72 -1.43
CA VAL A 170 25.76 11.44 -0.14
C VAL A 170 27.28 11.46 -0.27
N ASP A 171 27.84 10.87 -1.33
CA ASP A 171 29.27 10.85 -1.58
C ASP A 171 29.82 12.27 -1.91
N GLU A 172 29.09 13.04 -2.71
CA GLU A 172 29.42 14.44 -3.02
C GLU A 172 29.48 15.29 -1.75
N CYS A 173 28.41 15.27 -0.93
CA CYS A 173 28.35 16.04 0.31
C CYS A 173 29.43 15.61 1.31
N ARG A 174 29.79 14.32 1.36
CA ARG A 174 30.85 13.83 2.23
C ARG A 174 32.24 14.32 1.82
N ASN A 175 32.45 14.56 0.53
CA ASN A 175 33.76 14.97 -0.01
C ASN A 175 33.90 16.50 -0.08
N SER A 176 32.81 17.25 -0.30
CA SER A 176 32.84 18.72 -0.50
C SER A 176 32.56 19.53 0.75
N ASN A 177 32.02 18.91 1.82
CA ASN A 177 31.44 19.58 2.99
C ASN A 177 30.24 20.51 2.66
N GLU A 178 29.71 20.50 1.43
CA GLU A 178 28.49 21.20 1.07
C GLU A 178 27.29 20.33 1.42
N THR A 179 26.55 20.71 2.47
CA THR A 179 25.51 19.85 3.05
C THR A 179 24.07 20.35 2.82
N ASP A 180 23.86 21.50 2.18
CA ASP A 180 22.52 22.06 2.00
C ASP A 180 21.58 21.16 1.19
N GLN A 181 22.08 20.53 0.14
CA GLN A 181 21.31 19.57 -0.65
C GLN A 181 20.94 18.32 0.16
N LEU A 182 21.86 17.85 0.99
CA LEU A 182 21.62 16.71 1.89
C LEU A 182 20.58 17.08 2.94
N LYS A 183 20.66 18.29 3.52
CA LYS A 183 19.68 18.81 4.48
C LYS A 183 18.27 18.82 3.87
N ASN A 184 18.14 19.36 2.68
CA ASN A 184 16.85 19.40 1.95
C ASN A 184 16.34 18.00 1.64
N LEU A 185 17.22 17.05 1.30
CA LEU A 185 16.85 15.67 1.05
C LEU A 185 16.37 14.98 2.33
N VAL A 186 17.07 15.14 3.45
CA VAL A 186 16.66 14.58 4.76
C VAL A 186 15.29 15.13 5.15
N ARG A 187 15.07 16.46 5.07
CA ARG A 187 13.76 17.08 5.33
C ARG A 187 12.66 16.46 4.47
N LYS A 188 12.91 16.33 3.16
CA LYS A 188 11.96 15.73 2.22
C LYS A 188 11.62 14.28 2.60
N ARG A 189 12.60 13.49 3.04
CA ARG A 189 12.37 12.10 3.47
C ARG A 189 11.64 12.03 4.81
N ALA A 190 11.93 12.93 5.74
CA ALA A 190 11.25 13.05 7.02
C ALA A 190 9.76 13.41 6.84
N ILE A 191 9.47 14.41 6.02
CA ILE A 191 8.09 14.80 5.66
C ILE A 191 7.36 13.63 4.99
N LYS A 192 8.01 12.96 4.04
CA LYS A 192 7.43 11.79 3.38
C LYS A 192 7.10 10.69 4.39
N TRP A 193 8.03 10.36 5.27
CA TRP A 193 7.85 9.32 6.28
C TRP A 193 6.67 9.65 7.21
N SER A 194 6.63 10.86 7.76
CA SER A 194 5.59 11.28 8.71
C SER A 194 4.19 11.32 8.05
N ASN A 195 4.06 11.94 6.88
CA ASN A 195 2.77 12.06 6.20
C ASN A 195 2.22 10.68 5.80
N GLN A 196 3.05 9.83 5.20
CA GLN A 196 2.61 8.52 4.75
C GLN A 196 2.21 7.63 5.93
N ASN A 197 3.02 7.55 6.99
CA ASN A 197 2.66 6.75 8.16
C ASN A 197 1.41 7.29 8.86
N LYS A 198 1.27 8.61 9.02
CA LYS A 198 0.05 9.22 9.55
C LYS A 198 -1.20 8.78 8.76
N ASN A 199 -1.13 8.85 7.43
CA ASN A 199 -2.27 8.51 6.58
C ASN A 199 -2.58 7.01 6.62
N ILE A 200 -1.54 6.14 6.55
CA ILE A 200 -1.75 4.68 6.58
C ILE A 200 -2.28 4.24 7.94
N LEU A 201 -1.76 4.80 9.04
CA LEU A 201 -2.23 4.46 10.40
C LEU A 201 -3.70 4.84 10.63
N ALA A 202 -4.22 5.85 9.96
CA ALA A 202 -5.65 6.17 10.05
C ALA A 202 -6.55 4.99 9.64
N TYR A 203 -6.05 4.09 8.78
CA TYR A 203 -6.81 2.89 8.39
C TYR A 203 -6.92 1.87 9.52
N THR A 204 -5.99 1.79 10.47
CA THR A 204 -6.12 0.91 11.64
C THR A 204 -7.27 1.31 12.54
N GLN A 205 -7.57 2.61 12.61
CA GLN A 205 -8.71 3.13 13.37
C GLN A 205 -10.03 2.97 12.59
N LYS A 206 -9.98 3.17 11.28
CA LYS A 206 -11.16 3.08 10.41
C LYS A 206 -11.61 1.63 10.19
N TYR A 207 -10.67 0.69 10.12
CA TYR A 207 -10.90 -0.72 9.82
C TYR A 207 -10.05 -1.62 10.75
N PRO A 208 -10.34 -1.64 12.07
CA PRO A 208 -9.47 -2.31 13.04
C PRO A 208 -9.29 -3.81 12.80
N ASP A 209 -10.31 -4.47 12.28
CA ASP A 209 -10.25 -5.91 11.99
C ASP A 209 -9.46 -6.24 10.71
N ASN A 210 -9.21 -5.26 9.84
CA ASN A 210 -8.55 -5.47 8.56
C ASN A 210 -7.06 -5.14 8.59
N PHE A 211 -6.55 -4.47 9.61
CA PHE A 211 -5.18 -3.97 9.64
C PHE A 211 -4.43 -4.37 10.90
N MET A 212 -3.21 -4.86 10.72
CA MET A 212 -2.23 -5.09 11.78
C MET A 212 -0.96 -4.27 11.50
N VAL A 213 -0.47 -3.57 12.52
CA VAL A 213 0.82 -2.88 12.46
C VAL A 213 1.91 -3.83 12.93
N VAL A 214 2.98 -3.94 12.14
CA VAL A 214 4.15 -4.78 12.42
C VAL A 214 5.40 -3.90 12.40
N LYS A 215 6.15 -3.90 13.49
CA LYS A 215 7.41 -3.18 13.58
C LYS A 215 8.56 -4.03 13.00
N TYR A 216 9.43 -3.40 12.22
CA TYR A 216 10.62 -4.06 11.68
C TYR A 216 11.48 -4.70 12.76
N GLU A 217 11.59 -4.05 13.89
CA GLU A 217 12.40 -4.46 15.05
C GLU A 217 11.84 -5.74 15.71
N GLU A 218 10.57 -6.08 15.45
CA GLU A 218 9.93 -7.30 15.95
C GLU A 218 10.29 -8.53 15.12
N PHE A 219 10.85 -8.37 13.90
CA PHE A 219 11.24 -9.49 13.05
C PHE A 219 12.33 -10.39 13.64
N GLU A 220 13.05 -9.94 14.64
CA GLU A 220 14.02 -10.74 15.39
C GLU A 220 13.36 -11.48 16.59
N GLN A 221 12.10 -11.18 16.90
CA GLN A 221 11.36 -11.67 18.06
C GLN A 221 10.15 -12.42 17.57
N GLU A 222 10.05 -13.67 17.62
CA GLU A 222 8.89 -14.57 17.35
C GLU A 222 7.54 -13.91 16.95
N PHE A 223 7.57 -12.91 16.07
CA PHE A 223 6.40 -12.17 15.61
C PHE A 223 5.64 -12.91 14.50
N GLU A 224 6.25 -13.94 13.91
CA GLU A 224 5.75 -14.63 12.73
C GLU A 224 4.38 -15.23 12.99
N LYS A 225 4.24 -15.93 14.11
CA LYS A 225 2.97 -16.59 14.45
C LYS A 225 1.80 -15.60 14.56
N PRO A 226 1.88 -14.48 15.30
CA PRO A 226 0.82 -13.47 15.28
C PRO A 226 0.46 -12.94 13.89
N VAL A 227 1.43 -12.78 12.98
CA VAL A 227 1.18 -12.34 11.61
C VAL A 227 0.42 -13.41 10.83
N PHE A 228 0.86 -14.67 10.89
CA PHE A 228 0.19 -15.76 10.20
C PHE A 228 -1.21 -16.02 10.75
N ASP A 229 -1.40 -15.97 12.08
CA ASP A 229 -2.72 -16.05 12.71
C ASP A 229 -3.65 -14.93 12.24
N PHE A 230 -3.13 -13.70 12.14
CA PHE A 230 -3.90 -12.55 11.65
C PHE A 230 -4.33 -12.70 10.19
N ILE A 231 -3.45 -13.16 9.30
CA ILE A 231 -3.79 -13.41 7.88
C ILE A 231 -4.55 -14.73 7.70
N GLY A 232 -4.67 -15.53 8.75
CA GLY A 232 -5.42 -16.79 8.77
C GLY A 232 -4.74 -17.92 8.01
N LEU A 233 -3.42 -18.01 8.08
CA LEU A 233 -2.59 -19.07 7.47
C LEU A 233 -1.78 -19.78 8.55
N ASP A 234 -1.35 -21.00 8.23
CA ASP A 234 -0.42 -21.72 9.08
C ASP A 234 1.00 -21.15 8.96
N CYS A 235 1.66 -20.94 10.09
CA CYS A 235 3.04 -20.48 10.12
C CYS A 235 3.99 -21.65 9.78
N PRO A 236 4.83 -21.52 8.72
CA PRO A 236 5.79 -22.58 8.38
C PRO A 236 6.83 -22.79 9.49
N GLU A 237 7.18 -24.07 9.76
CA GLU A 237 8.14 -24.43 10.80
C GLU A 237 9.55 -23.86 10.55
N ASN A 238 9.96 -23.77 9.27
CA ASN A 238 11.29 -23.31 8.85
C ASN A 238 11.35 -21.83 8.50
N ILE A 239 10.39 -21.02 8.92
CA ILE A 239 10.29 -19.59 8.55
C ILE A 239 11.56 -18.79 8.91
N ARG A 240 12.28 -19.18 9.97
CA ARG A 240 13.52 -18.51 10.42
C ARG A 240 14.68 -18.64 9.44
N GLU A 241 14.74 -19.71 8.67
CA GLU A 241 15.75 -19.86 7.61
C GLU A 241 15.65 -18.75 6.56
N VAL A 242 14.44 -18.19 6.36
CA VAL A 242 14.20 -17.07 5.46
C VAL A 242 14.85 -15.78 5.98
N LEU A 243 14.92 -15.61 7.31
CA LEU A 243 15.57 -14.47 7.97
C LEU A 243 17.08 -14.57 7.84
N GLU A 244 17.65 -15.78 8.00
CA GLU A 244 19.10 -16.02 7.99
C GLU A 244 19.68 -15.94 6.58
N ASN A 245 18.95 -16.43 5.56
CA ASN A 245 19.45 -16.63 4.20
C ASN A 245 19.35 -15.41 3.28
N GLY A 246 19.22 -14.18 3.76
CA GLY A 246 19.32 -13.10 2.82
C GLY A 246 18.55 -11.84 3.03
N VAL A 247 18.92 -11.13 4.00
CA VAL A 247 18.79 -9.66 3.90
C VAL A 247 19.98 -9.19 3.06
N TRP A 248 19.71 -8.61 1.91
CA TRP A 248 20.69 -7.80 1.19
C TRP A 248 21.04 -6.60 2.09
N GLN A 249 21.91 -6.84 3.06
CA GLN A 249 22.56 -5.76 3.79
C GLN A 249 23.47 -5.09 2.77
N THR A 250 23.01 -3.98 2.23
CA THR A 250 23.89 -3.09 1.47
C THR A 250 25.04 -2.75 2.39
N LYS A 251 26.26 -3.19 2.04
CA LYS A 251 27.54 -2.91 2.74
C LYS A 251 27.92 -1.41 2.64
N ASN A 252 27.01 -0.51 3.04
CA ASN A 252 27.18 0.94 2.94
C ASN A 252 27.42 1.59 4.32
N GLY A 253 28.09 0.89 5.22
CA GLY A 253 28.30 1.35 6.60
C GLY A 253 28.84 2.79 6.71
N LYS A 254 29.83 3.16 5.89
CA LYS A 254 30.40 4.52 5.89
C LYS A 254 29.41 5.61 5.47
N ARG A 255 28.58 5.35 4.41
CA ARG A 255 27.55 6.30 3.98
C ARG A 255 26.45 6.42 5.02
N SER A 256 25.97 5.29 5.55
CA SER A 256 24.92 5.28 6.57
C SER A 256 25.35 5.99 7.85
N SER A 257 26.58 5.79 8.31
CA SER A 257 27.12 6.50 9.49
C SER A 257 27.21 8.01 9.25
N PHE A 258 27.70 8.43 8.09
CA PHE A 258 27.75 9.85 7.73
C PHE A 258 26.34 10.48 7.70
N VAL A 259 25.39 9.86 7.01
CA VAL A 259 24.00 10.36 6.93
C VAL A 259 23.34 10.36 8.31
N ARG A 260 23.59 9.35 9.15
CA ARG A 260 23.05 9.29 10.51
C ARG A 260 23.55 10.45 11.35
N ASN A 261 24.87 10.66 11.43
CA ASN A 261 25.46 11.75 12.19
C ASN A 261 24.95 13.12 11.70
N PHE A 262 24.88 13.28 10.38
CA PHE A 262 24.33 14.50 9.78
C PHE A 262 22.84 14.69 10.14
N THR A 263 22.04 13.64 10.07
CA THR A 263 20.61 13.70 10.42
C THR A 263 20.42 14.03 11.90
N GLN A 264 21.25 13.48 12.78
CA GLN A 264 21.24 13.79 14.22
C GLN A 264 21.66 15.24 14.50
N SER A 265 22.62 15.79 13.74
CA SER A 265 23.00 17.22 13.89
C SER A 265 21.86 18.20 13.51
N MET A 266 20.80 17.72 12.85
CA MET A 266 19.60 18.48 12.52
C MET A 266 18.53 18.40 13.60
N HIS A 267 18.83 18.00 14.84
CA HIS A 267 17.85 17.75 15.92
C HIS A 267 16.89 18.91 16.22
N ASP A 268 17.32 20.15 16.02
CA ASP A 268 16.52 21.37 16.21
C ASP A 268 15.65 21.75 14.98
N ASP A 269 15.72 20.98 13.90
CA ASP A 269 14.95 21.28 12.70
C ASP A 269 13.46 21.02 12.95
N GLU A 270 12.62 21.97 12.55
CA GLU A 270 11.16 21.93 12.74
C GLU A 270 10.49 20.69 12.14
N VAL A 271 11.10 20.08 11.12
CA VAL A 271 10.58 18.85 10.48
C VAL A 271 10.39 17.71 11.49
N TRP A 272 11.21 17.68 12.55
CA TRP A 272 11.19 16.62 13.54
C TRP A 272 9.97 16.66 14.47
N ALA A 273 9.30 17.79 14.61
CA ALA A 273 8.10 17.88 15.43
C ALA A 273 7.00 16.90 14.94
N ASN A 274 6.74 16.91 13.62
CA ASN A 274 5.78 15.98 13.01
C ASN A 274 6.27 14.52 13.03
N VAL A 275 7.56 14.30 12.80
CA VAL A 275 8.15 12.94 12.84
C VAL A 275 8.03 12.37 14.25
N LYS A 276 8.37 13.14 15.30
CA LYS A 276 8.25 12.71 16.70
C LYS A 276 6.81 12.38 17.09
N LEU A 277 5.85 13.21 16.66
CA LEU A 277 4.42 12.95 16.91
C LEU A 277 3.96 11.63 16.29
N VAL A 278 4.27 11.38 15.03
CA VAL A 278 3.89 10.13 14.35
C VAL A 278 4.65 8.94 14.92
N ALA A 279 5.93 9.10 15.24
CA ALA A 279 6.76 8.07 15.87
C ALA A 279 6.20 7.65 17.23
N SER A 280 5.80 8.61 18.07
CA SER A 280 5.18 8.35 19.37
C SER A 280 3.88 7.53 19.23
N ASN A 281 3.03 7.85 18.24
CA ASN A 281 1.82 7.08 17.95
C ASN A 281 2.11 5.63 17.52
N LEU A 282 3.32 5.37 17.01
CA LEU A 282 3.83 4.05 16.64
C LEU A 282 4.61 3.37 17.79
N GLY A 283 4.75 4.03 18.94
CA GLY A 283 5.51 3.55 20.08
C GLY A 283 7.03 3.57 19.86
N TYR A 284 7.53 4.53 19.07
CA TYR A 284 8.96 4.83 18.92
C TYR A 284 9.32 6.10 19.69
N SER A 285 10.46 6.07 20.38
CA SER A 285 11.18 7.27 20.81
C SER A 285 12.20 7.68 19.74
N ILE A 286 12.40 8.99 19.58
CA ILE A 286 13.47 9.54 18.73
C ILE A 286 14.42 10.30 19.65
N ASP A 287 15.52 9.64 19.99
CA ASP A 287 16.62 10.23 20.74
C ASP A 287 17.71 10.63 19.73
N PHE A 288 18.08 11.91 19.73
CA PHE A 288 19.14 12.48 18.88
C PHE A 288 20.45 12.56 19.62
#